data_3ae0be3e25ad2256499f38ce140a6490
#
_entry.id   3ae0be3e25ad2256499f38ce140a6490
#
_cell.length_a   1.000
_cell.length_b   1.000
_cell.length_c   1.000
_cell.angle_alpha   90.00
_cell.angle_beta   90.00
_cell.angle_gamma   90.00
#
_symmetry.space_group_name_H-M   'P 1'
#
loop_
_entity.id
_entity.type
_entity.pdbx_description
1 polymer ?
#
loop_
_entity_poly.entity_id
_entity_poly.type
_entity_poly.pdbx_seq_one_letter_code
_entity_poly.pdbx_strand_id
1 'polypeptide(L)'
;CRARAAGPCLRGNPYDPGARAVALQEAGQSELSGRITDFAYYDGQFYSYFGPVPALMLFVPFKLITGHDMPTWLAVFFYGALFVVAIKALLVLLCDRLLKLRPSLGLFLLADFLLCGTTGLIYLGYLPVVYSVPIISSLAFAAWGLVCWLAAKRGAGEVSAPLLVVGAVCIALTLGCRQSFVLCALLAFPLFWEEIARYRAFFSRRGIGNTACVMAPFVLAGVAVMAYNAARFGSPLDFGATYNLTSNDMTKRGFELARFPLGIFSYLFQPLSLTGKFPFMTTVPVTSNYQGYTSSEPMFGGFYAFCTIALVAFAFCSRRFKAPGSVRGFALLLMGIGFTLMLFDIQASGITARYMADFSFFLLLPAVLALFMFEQRAGTGSAAWAFHLVVSLAALLCLGLNAWSIFIDGRYGPLKEAFPSIYYGVKQALSFLW
;
A
#
# COMPACT_ATOMS: atom_id res chain seq x y z
N CYS A 1 11.75 5.21 22.95
CA CYS A 1 11.64 5.65 24.35
C CYS A 1 11.69 4.43 25.24
N ARG A 2 12.72 4.29 26.09
CA ARG A 2 12.79 3.25 27.12
C ARG A 2 12.36 3.88 28.44
N ALA A 3 11.15 3.61 28.87
CA ALA A 3 10.77 3.79 30.26
C ALA A 3 10.85 2.39 30.92
N ARG A 4 11.80 2.18 31.83
CA ARG A 4 11.88 0.97 32.63
C ARG A 4 10.88 1.10 33.77
N ALA A 5 9.86 0.26 33.78
CA ALA A 5 9.11 -0.08 34.98
C ALA A 5 9.51 -1.51 35.38
N ALA A 6 10.04 -1.67 36.60
CA ALA A 6 10.35 -2.98 37.16
C ALA A 6 9.06 -3.57 37.75
N GLY A 7 8.40 -4.43 36.98
CA GLY A 7 7.22 -5.20 37.39
C GLY A 7 7.21 -6.58 36.75
N PRO A 8 6.48 -7.57 37.31
CA PRO A 8 6.41 -8.90 36.73
C PRO A 8 5.76 -8.88 35.36
N CYS A 9 6.34 -9.67 34.45
CA CYS A 9 5.91 -9.87 33.09
C CYS A 9 4.42 -10.26 33.02
N LEU A 10 3.55 -9.34 32.58
CA LEU A 10 2.17 -9.66 32.27
C LEU A 10 2.13 -10.44 30.96
N ARG A 11 2.34 -11.75 31.05
CA ARG A 11 2.03 -12.71 29.96
C ARG A 11 0.52 -12.99 29.86
N GLY A 12 -0.30 -12.06 30.37
CA GLY A 12 -1.74 -12.13 30.32
C GLY A 12 -2.32 -11.58 29.01
N ASN A 13 -3.57 -11.91 28.77
CA ASN A 13 -4.32 -11.37 27.64
C ASN A 13 -4.42 -9.83 27.77
N PRO A 14 -3.81 -9.01 26.89
CA PRO A 14 -3.83 -7.54 26.98
C PRO A 14 -5.24 -6.94 26.79
N TYR A 15 -6.23 -7.78 26.50
CA TYR A 15 -7.65 -7.40 26.34
C TYR A 15 -8.47 -7.66 27.57
N ASP A 16 -7.92 -8.36 28.56
CA ASP A 16 -8.49 -8.37 29.88
C ASP A 16 -8.46 -6.93 30.42
N PRO A 17 -9.61 -6.32 30.73
CA PRO A 17 -9.67 -4.96 31.29
C PRO A 17 -8.81 -4.79 32.53
N GLY A 18 -8.70 -5.85 33.35
CA GLY A 18 -7.85 -5.87 34.54
C GLY A 18 -6.36 -5.84 34.18
N ALA A 19 -5.91 -6.70 33.23
CA ALA A 19 -4.53 -6.73 32.77
C ALA A 19 -4.12 -5.41 32.11
N ARG A 20 -5.03 -4.79 31.34
CA ARG A 20 -4.81 -3.47 30.73
C ARG A 20 -4.70 -2.35 31.77
N ALA A 21 -5.56 -2.35 32.80
CA ALA A 21 -5.51 -1.37 33.87
C ALA A 21 -4.20 -1.50 34.65
N VAL A 22 -3.76 -2.72 34.97
CA VAL A 22 -2.49 -2.98 35.65
C VAL A 22 -1.30 -2.52 34.78
N ALA A 23 -1.29 -2.84 33.48
CA ALA A 23 -0.23 -2.40 32.57
C ALA A 23 -0.11 -0.86 32.50
N LEU A 24 -1.24 -0.16 32.48
CA LEU A 24 -1.29 1.30 32.48
C LEU A 24 -0.84 1.91 33.81
N GLN A 25 -1.22 1.27 34.94
CA GLN A 25 -0.83 1.69 36.28
C GLN A 25 0.67 1.46 36.54
N GLU A 26 1.22 0.31 36.13
CA GLU A 26 2.65 -0.01 36.23
C GLU A 26 3.52 0.94 35.38
N ALA A 27 3.01 1.37 34.23
CA ALA A 27 3.68 2.35 33.39
C ALA A 27 3.61 3.78 33.93
N GLY A 28 2.93 4.03 35.06
CA GLY A 28 2.72 5.37 35.61
C GLY A 28 1.92 6.30 34.68
N GLN A 29 1.13 5.74 33.78
CA GLN A 29 0.54 6.46 32.64
C GLN A 29 -0.98 6.33 32.60
N SER A 30 -1.64 6.26 33.77
CA SER A 30 -3.11 6.17 33.88
C SER A 30 -3.84 7.28 33.11
N GLU A 31 -3.23 8.46 33.00
CA GLU A 31 -3.77 9.61 32.25
C GLU A 31 -3.52 9.51 30.70
N LEU A 32 -2.67 8.60 30.26
CA LEU A 32 -2.27 8.45 28.85
C LEU A 32 -3.04 7.36 28.11
N SER A 33 -4.11 6.83 28.68
CA SER A 33 -4.86 5.67 28.12
C SER A 33 -5.30 5.85 26.65
N GLY A 34 -5.58 7.08 26.22
CA GLY A 34 -5.91 7.41 24.83
C GLY A 34 -4.69 7.51 23.89
N ARG A 35 -3.48 7.72 24.44
CA ARG A 35 -2.25 7.89 23.63
C ARG A 35 -1.48 6.58 23.41
N ILE A 36 -1.79 5.52 24.17
CA ILE A 36 -1.09 4.23 24.16
C ILE A 36 -1.87 3.19 23.34
N THR A 37 -3.01 3.55 22.78
CA THR A 37 -3.77 2.68 21.90
C THR A 37 -2.90 2.26 20.70
N ASP A 38 -2.92 0.95 20.38
CA ASP A 38 -2.12 0.32 19.32
C ASP A 38 -0.60 0.26 19.57
N PHE A 39 -0.17 0.27 20.84
CA PHE A 39 1.19 -0.12 21.22
C PHE A 39 1.18 -1.53 21.82
N ALA A 40 2.22 -2.29 21.54
CA ALA A 40 2.46 -3.58 22.18
C ALA A 40 3.08 -3.34 23.59
N TYR A 41 2.50 -3.93 24.62
CA TYR A 41 3.07 -3.92 25.98
C TYR A 41 3.69 -5.28 26.28
N TYR A 42 5.00 -5.31 26.48
CA TYR A 42 5.73 -6.54 26.76
C TYR A 42 6.88 -6.27 27.73
N ASP A 43 6.98 -7.09 28.78
CA ASP A 43 8.03 -7.04 29.80
C ASP A 43 8.24 -5.62 30.39
N GLY A 44 7.14 -4.96 30.77
CA GLY A 44 7.17 -3.62 31.38
C GLY A 44 7.48 -2.48 30.43
N GLN A 45 7.52 -2.70 29.11
CA GLN A 45 7.86 -1.70 28.10
C GLN A 45 6.80 -1.62 26.98
N PHE A 46 6.63 -0.39 26.47
CA PHE A 46 5.78 -0.14 25.30
C PHE A 46 6.60 -0.14 24.02
N TYR A 47 6.13 -0.89 23.04
CA TYR A 47 6.73 -1.00 21.71
C TYR A 47 5.72 -0.63 20.63
N SER A 48 6.15 0.14 19.65
CA SER A 48 5.40 0.25 18.41
C SER A 48 5.45 -1.09 17.68
N TYR A 49 4.31 -1.63 17.25
CA TYR A 49 4.27 -2.85 16.44
C TYR A 49 4.54 -2.57 14.95
N PHE A 50 4.54 -1.29 14.56
CA PHE A 50 4.95 -0.90 13.21
C PHE A 50 6.43 -1.20 12.96
N GLY A 51 6.74 -1.45 11.69
CA GLY A 51 8.12 -1.67 11.30
C GLY A 51 9.01 -0.45 11.56
N PRO A 52 10.31 -0.66 11.86
CA PRO A 52 11.22 0.41 12.30
C PRO A 52 11.74 1.29 11.17
N VAL A 53 11.63 0.88 9.90
CA VAL A 53 12.30 1.55 8.77
C VAL A 53 11.87 3.02 8.61
N PRO A 54 10.56 3.38 8.60
CA PRO A 54 10.20 4.80 8.49
C PRO A 54 10.73 5.63 9.67
N ALA A 55 10.74 5.04 10.88
CA ALA A 55 11.26 5.71 12.06
C ALA A 55 12.78 5.98 11.91
N LEU A 56 13.56 4.98 11.52
CA LEU A 56 15.00 5.07 11.38
C LEU A 56 15.44 5.97 10.23
N MET A 57 14.69 5.97 9.11
CA MET A 57 15.08 6.73 7.92
C MET A 57 14.61 8.18 7.94
N LEU A 58 13.53 8.50 8.66
CA LEU A 58 12.93 9.82 8.58
C LEU A 58 12.72 10.47 9.94
N PHE A 59 12.01 9.82 10.88
CA PHE A 59 11.68 10.43 12.17
C PHE A 59 12.91 10.65 13.06
N VAL A 60 13.81 9.66 13.14
CA VAL A 60 15.04 9.77 13.96
C VAL A 60 15.98 10.84 13.40
N PRO A 61 16.36 10.84 12.11
CA PRO A 61 17.18 11.91 11.55
C PRO A 61 16.57 13.29 11.71
N PHE A 62 15.26 13.43 11.47
CA PHE A 62 14.58 14.71 11.68
C PHE A 62 14.72 15.21 13.11
N LYS A 63 14.47 14.34 14.10
CA LYS A 63 14.61 14.69 15.52
C LYS A 63 16.04 15.05 15.90
N LEU A 64 17.03 14.32 15.39
CA LEU A 64 18.45 14.58 15.65
C LEU A 64 18.92 15.92 15.05
N ILE A 65 18.38 16.31 13.90
CA ILE A 65 18.76 17.55 13.21
C ILE A 65 18.01 18.77 13.79
N THR A 66 16.70 18.62 14.06
CA THR A 66 15.84 19.74 14.44
C THR A 66 15.61 19.87 15.94
N GLY A 67 15.88 18.82 16.71
CA GLY A 67 15.51 18.73 18.13
C GLY A 67 14.01 18.49 18.39
N HIS A 68 13.16 18.47 17.36
CA HIS A 68 11.71 18.36 17.46
C HIS A 68 11.20 17.02 16.91
N ASP A 69 10.02 16.60 17.37
CA ASP A 69 9.35 15.43 16.80
C ASP A 69 8.74 15.78 15.43
N MET A 70 8.96 14.89 14.46
CA MET A 70 8.44 15.07 13.11
C MET A 70 6.93 14.87 13.09
N PRO A 71 6.13 15.82 12.56
CA PRO A 71 4.70 15.63 12.41
C PRO A 71 4.40 14.57 11.36
N THR A 72 3.41 13.71 11.63
CA THR A 72 3.07 12.56 10.78
C THR A 72 2.69 12.96 9.35
N TRP A 73 1.98 14.11 9.19
CA TRP A 73 1.61 14.60 7.86
C TRP A 73 2.83 14.87 6.97
N LEU A 74 3.95 15.35 7.55
CA LEU A 74 5.17 15.61 6.80
C LEU A 74 5.84 14.31 6.33
N ALA A 75 5.79 13.26 7.15
CA ALA A 75 6.27 11.93 6.77
C ALA A 75 5.42 11.33 5.62
N VAL A 76 4.09 11.44 5.72
CA VAL A 76 3.18 10.98 4.66
C VAL A 76 3.41 11.77 3.37
N PHE A 77 3.56 13.09 3.45
CA PHE A 77 3.88 13.94 2.30
C PHE A 77 5.21 13.55 1.65
N PHE A 78 6.26 13.36 2.45
CA PHE A 78 7.59 12.99 1.95
C PHE A 78 7.55 11.65 1.17
N TYR A 79 7.01 10.59 1.77
CA TYR A 79 6.90 9.30 1.09
C TYR A 79 5.91 9.33 -0.08
N GLY A 80 4.84 10.13 0.02
CA GLY A 80 3.90 10.37 -1.08
C GLY A 80 4.58 11.03 -2.28
N ALA A 81 5.40 12.06 -2.05
CA ALA A 81 6.18 12.70 -3.10
C ALA A 81 7.18 11.73 -3.75
N LEU A 82 7.88 10.94 -2.93
CA LEU A 82 8.77 9.89 -3.44
C LEU A 82 8.02 8.86 -4.31
N PHE A 83 6.81 8.46 -3.90
CA PHE A 83 5.97 7.56 -4.68
C PHE A 83 5.55 8.17 -6.01
N VAL A 84 5.08 9.43 -6.03
CA VAL A 84 4.68 10.13 -7.27
C VAL A 84 5.84 10.22 -8.25
N VAL A 85 7.05 10.56 -7.78
CA VAL A 85 8.25 10.59 -8.64
C VAL A 85 8.59 9.19 -9.16
N ALA A 86 8.48 8.17 -8.30
CA ALA A 86 8.72 6.79 -8.70
C ALA A 86 7.74 6.31 -9.78
N ILE A 87 6.44 6.67 -9.69
CA ILE A 87 5.43 6.30 -10.70
C ILE A 87 5.79 6.84 -12.07
N LYS A 88 6.20 8.11 -12.16
CA LYS A 88 6.64 8.71 -13.44
C LYS A 88 7.82 7.95 -14.04
N ALA A 89 8.86 7.73 -13.25
CA ALA A 89 10.03 6.97 -13.68
C ALA A 89 9.68 5.53 -14.05
N LEU A 90 8.80 4.88 -13.27
CA LEU A 90 8.35 3.51 -13.50
C LEU A 90 7.60 3.40 -14.84
N LEU A 91 6.66 4.30 -15.12
CA LEU A 91 5.91 4.31 -16.39
C LEU A 91 6.84 4.47 -17.60
N VAL A 92 7.80 5.41 -17.53
CA VAL A 92 8.79 5.60 -18.59
C VAL A 92 9.57 4.31 -18.84
N LEU A 93 10.10 3.70 -17.78
CA LEU A 93 10.92 2.49 -17.91
C LEU A 93 10.09 1.25 -18.30
N LEU A 94 8.84 1.13 -17.86
CA LEU A 94 7.94 0.07 -18.30
C LEU A 94 7.66 0.19 -19.80
N CYS A 95 7.41 1.39 -20.32
CA CYS A 95 7.21 1.63 -21.74
C CYS A 95 8.48 1.31 -22.55
N ASP A 96 9.66 1.75 -22.07
CA ASP A 96 10.93 1.56 -22.80
C ASP A 96 11.47 0.12 -22.69
N ARG A 97 11.50 -0.47 -21.48
CA ARG A 97 12.23 -1.71 -21.21
C ARG A 97 11.36 -2.96 -21.28
N LEU A 98 10.08 -2.87 -20.91
CA LEU A 98 9.18 -4.02 -20.82
C LEU A 98 8.20 -4.09 -22.00
N LEU A 99 7.45 -3.02 -22.24
CA LEU A 99 6.45 -2.96 -23.31
C LEU A 99 7.07 -2.71 -24.67
N LYS A 100 8.18 -1.96 -24.72
CA LYS A 100 8.86 -1.52 -25.96
C LYS A 100 7.90 -0.78 -26.90
N LEU A 101 7.07 0.09 -26.33
CA LEU A 101 6.09 0.91 -27.04
C LEU A 101 6.07 2.34 -26.50
N ARG A 102 5.53 3.27 -27.29
CA ARG A 102 5.38 4.67 -26.92
C ARG A 102 3.90 5.04 -26.96
N PRO A 103 3.23 5.16 -25.82
CA PRO A 103 1.86 5.65 -25.78
C PRO A 103 1.82 7.13 -26.15
N SER A 104 0.65 7.62 -26.55
CA SER A 104 0.44 9.05 -26.71
C SER A 104 0.69 9.80 -25.41
N LEU A 105 1.15 11.05 -25.52
CA LEU A 105 1.40 11.89 -24.33
C LEU A 105 0.14 12.03 -23.47
N GLY A 106 -1.03 12.17 -24.11
CA GLY A 106 -2.30 12.29 -23.38
C GLY A 106 -2.61 11.06 -22.55
N LEU A 107 -2.50 9.86 -23.11
CA LEU A 107 -2.74 8.62 -22.38
C LEU A 107 -1.67 8.37 -21.31
N PHE A 108 -0.41 8.73 -21.58
CA PHE A 108 0.67 8.62 -20.59
C PHE A 108 0.42 9.50 -19.36
N LEU A 109 0.08 10.78 -19.57
CA LEU A 109 -0.25 11.68 -18.47
C LEU A 109 -1.50 11.23 -17.70
N LEU A 110 -2.52 10.77 -18.43
CA LEU A 110 -3.73 10.24 -17.81
C LEU A 110 -3.44 9.03 -16.93
N ALA A 111 -2.57 8.13 -17.39
CA ALA A 111 -2.12 6.96 -16.63
C ALA A 111 -1.33 7.36 -15.37
N ASP A 112 -0.46 8.37 -15.46
CA ASP A 112 0.28 8.92 -14.33
C ASP A 112 -0.70 9.49 -13.29
N PHE A 113 -1.66 10.31 -13.70
CA PHE A 113 -2.68 10.86 -12.81
C PHE A 113 -3.56 9.76 -12.18
N LEU A 114 -3.95 8.74 -12.95
CA LEU A 114 -4.70 7.61 -12.42
C LEU A 114 -3.92 6.88 -11.33
N LEU A 115 -2.67 6.50 -11.59
CA LEU A 115 -1.83 5.81 -10.62
C LEU A 115 -1.54 6.65 -9.37
N CYS A 116 -1.39 7.96 -9.52
CA CYS A 116 -1.22 8.85 -8.37
C CYS A 116 -2.54 9.14 -7.63
N GLY A 117 -3.65 9.27 -8.34
CA GLY A 117 -4.92 9.75 -7.77
C GLY A 117 -5.86 8.65 -7.26
N THR A 118 -5.71 7.38 -7.72
CA THR A 118 -6.67 6.31 -7.40
C THR A 118 -6.08 5.12 -6.66
N THR A 119 -4.79 5.16 -6.28
CA THR A 119 -4.13 4.09 -5.52
C THR A 119 -4.14 4.32 -4.01
N GLY A 120 -5.06 5.14 -3.51
CA GLY A 120 -5.16 5.45 -2.09
C GLY A 120 -4.26 6.60 -1.62
N LEU A 121 -3.43 7.20 -2.49
CA LEU A 121 -2.56 8.30 -2.11
C LEU A 121 -3.37 9.52 -1.59
N ILE A 122 -4.49 9.85 -2.24
CA ILE A 122 -5.39 10.93 -1.80
C ILE A 122 -5.92 10.62 -0.40
N TYR A 123 -6.38 9.38 -0.16
CA TYR A 123 -6.90 8.97 1.14
C TYR A 123 -5.83 9.04 2.23
N LEU A 124 -4.63 8.50 1.98
CA LEU A 124 -3.52 8.53 2.95
C LEU A 124 -3.02 9.95 3.22
N GLY A 125 -3.02 10.81 2.20
CA GLY A 125 -2.63 12.23 2.34
C GLY A 125 -3.67 13.07 3.05
N TYR A 126 -4.94 12.77 2.84
CA TYR A 126 -6.06 13.41 3.53
C TYR A 126 -6.14 13.00 5.02
N LEU A 127 -5.81 11.73 5.31
CA LEU A 127 -5.75 11.18 6.66
C LEU A 127 -4.30 10.80 7.04
N PRO A 128 -3.42 11.80 7.31
CA PRO A 128 -2.01 11.55 7.56
C PRO A 128 -1.77 11.07 9.00
N VAL A 129 -2.39 9.96 9.37
CA VAL A 129 -2.25 9.31 10.66
C VAL A 129 -1.04 8.37 10.67
N VAL A 130 -0.62 7.96 11.87
CA VAL A 130 0.54 7.07 12.05
C VAL A 130 0.45 5.77 11.23
N TYR A 131 -0.77 5.26 11.02
CA TYR A 131 -1.05 4.08 10.20
C TYR A 131 -0.82 4.27 8.70
N SER A 132 -0.86 5.51 8.21
CA SER A 132 -0.64 5.83 6.80
C SER A 132 0.84 5.73 6.43
N VAL A 133 1.74 5.98 7.38
CA VAL A 133 3.20 6.00 7.13
C VAL A 133 3.74 4.65 6.65
N PRO A 134 3.45 3.49 7.29
CA PRO A 134 3.92 2.19 6.82
C PRO A 134 3.43 1.84 5.41
N ILE A 135 2.19 2.21 5.07
CA ILE A 135 1.59 1.92 3.76
C ILE A 135 2.30 2.74 2.67
N ILE A 136 2.33 4.06 2.84
CA ILE A 136 2.90 4.95 1.80
C ILE A 136 4.41 4.76 1.64
N SER A 137 5.14 4.49 2.72
CA SER A 137 6.58 4.18 2.64
C SER A 137 6.84 2.87 1.91
N SER A 138 6.03 1.83 2.13
CA SER A 138 6.13 0.56 1.40
C SER A 138 5.82 0.72 -0.08
N LEU A 139 4.79 1.49 -0.44
CA LEU A 139 4.49 1.83 -1.83
C LEU A 139 5.66 2.57 -2.50
N ALA A 140 6.22 3.57 -1.83
CA ALA A 140 7.36 4.32 -2.34
C ALA A 140 8.59 3.42 -2.56
N PHE A 141 8.96 2.61 -1.56
CA PHE A 141 10.09 1.70 -1.69
C PHE A 141 9.88 0.62 -2.74
N ALA A 142 8.67 0.02 -2.81
CA ALA A 142 8.35 -0.96 -3.84
C ALA A 142 8.45 -0.36 -5.24
N ALA A 143 7.89 0.84 -5.46
CA ALA A 143 7.95 1.52 -6.75
C ALA A 143 9.39 1.88 -7.15
N TRP A 144 10.20 2.44 -6.24
CA TRP A 144 11.62 2.71 -6.50
C TRP A 144 12.43 1.45 -6.74
N GLY A 145 12.12 0.36 -6.03
CA GLY A 145 12.75 -0.93 -6.27
C GLY A 145 12.52 -1.42 -7.70
N LEU A 146 11.28 -1.33 -8.20
CA LEU A 146 10.95 -1.67 -9.58
C LEU A 146 11.62 -0.73 -10.60
N VAL A 147 11.68 0.58 -10.31
CA VAL A 147 12.40 1.57 -11.13
C VAL A 147 13.87 1.16 -11.27
N CYS A 148 14.55 0.90 -10.16
CA CYS A 148 15.95 0.50 -10.17
C CYS A 148 16.18 -0.82 -10.92
N TRP A 149 15.31 -1.81 -10.74
CA TRP A 149 15.42 -3.10 -11.43
C TRP A 149 15.20 -2.97 -12.95
N LEU A 150 14.23 -2.17 -13.37
CA LEU A 150 14.03 -1.90 -14.81
C LEU A 150 15.23 -1.12 -15.39
N ALA A 151 15.74 -0.13 -14.66
CA ALA A 151 16.91 0.64 -15.06
C ALA A 151 18.20 -0.22 -15.06
N ALA A 152 18.24 -1.30 -14.26
CA ALA A 152 19.37 -2.23 -14.25
C ALA A 152 19.55 -3.00 -15.55
N LYS A 153 18.48 -3.15 -16.35
CA LYS A 153 18.52 -3.87 -17.64
C LYS A 153 19.27 -3.04 -18.69
N ARG A 154 20.46 -3.49 -19.11
CA ARG A 154 21.28 -2.82 -20.13
C ARG A 154 21.10 -3.40 -21.54
N GLY A 155 20.38 -4.52 -21.67
CA GLY A 155 20.18 -5.27 -22.91
C GLY A 155 21.20 -6.40 -23.09
N ALA A 156 20.94 -7.30 -24.04
CA ALA A 156 21.79 -8.45 -24.36
C ALA A 156 22.20 -9.32 -23.15
N GLY A 157 21.39 -9.36 -22.10
CA GLY A 157 21.65 -10.11 -20.86
C GLY A 157 22.56 -9.41 -19.87
N GLU A 158 23.03 -8.20 -20.19
CA GLU A 158 23.80 -7.40 -19.25
C GLU A 158 22.90 -6.69 -18.25
N VAL A 159 23.33 -6.68 -16.99
CA VAL A 159 22.63 -6.04 -15.89
C VAL A 159 23.60 -5.20 -15.04
N SER A 160 23.12 -4.07 -14.55
CA SER A 160 23.89 -3.18 -13.66
C SER A 160 23.82 -3.68 -12.23
N ALA A 161 24.89 -4.23 -11.68
CA ALA A 161 24.95 -4.70 -10.31
C ALA A 161 24.58 -3.62 -9.26
N PRO A 162 25.06 -2.36 -9.33
CA PRO A 162 24.63 -1.33 -8.38
C PRO A 162 23.14 -1.09 -8.36
N LEU A 163 22.48 -1.03 -9.54
CA LEU A 163 21.05 -0.82 -9.64
C LEU A 163 20.24 -2.06 -9.21
N LEU A 164 20.79 -3.29 -9.42
CA LEU A 164 20.19 -4.50 -8.85
C LEU A 164 20.18 -4.44 -7.32
N VAL A 165 21.31 -4.07 -6.70
CA VAL A 165 21.43 -3.95 -5.23
C VAL A 165 20.50 -2.88 -4.71
N VAL A 166 20.50 -1.66 -5.29
CA VAL A 166 19.63 -0.57 -4.83
C VAL A 166 18.16 -0.95 -4.94
N GLY A 167 17.74 -1.57 -6.05
CA GLY A 167 16.38 -2.04 -6.21
C GLY A 167 16.00 -3.12 -5.18
N ALA A 168 16.90 -4.07 -4.92
CA ALA A 168 16.72 -5.10 -3.92
C ALA A 168 16.66 -4.51 -2.50
N VAL A 169 17.52 -3.53 -2.16
CA VAL A 169 17.49 -2.81 -0.89
C VAL A 169 16.14 -2.09 -0.71
N CYS A 170 15.66 -1.36 -1.74
CA CYS A 170 14.38 -0.68 -1.66
C CYS A 170 13.24 -1.66 -1.33
N ILE A 171 13.14 -2.80 -2.05
CA ILE A 171 12.08 -3.77 -1.78
C ILE A 171 12.30 -4.46 -0.42
N ALA A 172 13.54 -4.78 -0.03
CA ALA A 172 13.85 -5.40 1.26
C ALA A 172 13.50 -4.48 2.44
N LEU A 173 13.63 -3.15 2.30
CA LEU A 173 13.21 -2.18 3.32
C LEU A 173 11.71 -2.23 3.62
N THR A 174 10.90 -2.73 2.70
CA THR A 174 9.45 -2.91 2.96
C THR A 174 9.18 -3.89 4.10
N LEU A 175 10.09 -4.85 4.38
CA LEU A 175 10.01 -5.74 5.55
C LEU A 175 9.94 -4.96 6.87
N GLY A 176 10.62 -3.83 6.93
CA GLY A 176 10.63 -2.95 8.09
C GLY A 176 9.65 -1.78 7.99
N CYS A 177 8.77 -1.76 6.99
CA CYS A 177 7.64 -0.82 6.87
C CYS A 177 6.32 -1.59 7.03
N ARG A 178 5.97 -2.39 6.00
CA ARG A 178 4.82 -3.29 5.95
C ARG A 178 5.24 -4.59 5.29
N GLN A 179 5.45 -5.64 6.08
CA GLN A 179 6.15 -6.88 5.70
C GLN A 179 5.58 -7.55 4.46
N SER A 180 4.25 -7.48 4.27
CA SER A 180 3.56 -8.10 3.15
C SER A 180 4.04 -7.59 1.78
N PHE A 181 4.57 -6.36 1.70
CA PHE A 181 5.09 -5.79 0.45
C PHE A 181 6.39 -6.44 -0.05
N VAL A 182 7.05 -7.26 0.76
CA VAL A 182 8.20 -8.07 0.29
C VAL A 182 7.83 -9.00 -0.87
N LEU A 183 6.55 -9.33 -1.03
CA LEU A 183 6.06 -10.08 -2.20
C LEU A 183 6.40 -9.42 -3.53
N CYS A 184 6.65 -8.10 -3.55
CA CYS A 184 7.16 -7.39 -4.72
C CYS A 184 8.49 -7.96 -5.24
N ALA A 185 9.27 -8.65 -4.39
CA ALA A 185 10.49 -9.33 -4.81
C ALA A 185 10.24 -10.37 -5.90
N LEU A 186 9.06 -10.99 -5.92
CA LEU A 186 8.68 -11.98 -6.94
C LEU A 186 8.61 -11.36 -8.33
N LEU A 187 8.38 -10.05 -8.45
CA LEU A 187 8.35 -9.34 -9.73
C LEU A 187 9.71 -9.35 -10.46
N ALA A 188 10.81 -9.65 -9.75
CA ALA A 188 12.09 -9.89 -10.39
C ALA A 188 12.03 -11.00 -11.46
N PHE A 189 11.25 -12.06 -11.21
CA PHE A 189 11.18 -13.18 -12.15
C PHE A 189 10.65 -12.79 -13.54
N PRO A 190 9.45 -12.19 -13.70
CA PRO A 190 8.99 -11.77 -15.01
C PRO A 190 9.81 -10.59 -15.57
N LEU A 191 10.35 -9.70 -14.75
CA LEU A 191 11.18 -8.59 -15.19
C LEU A 191 12.51 -9.06 -15.78
N PHE A 192 13.17 -10.03 -15.16
CA PHE A 192 14.46 -10.56 -15.59
C PHE A 192 14.34 -11.93 -16.27
N TRP A 193 13.14 -12.30 -16.76
CA TRP A 193 12.91 -13.62 -17.34
C TRP A 193 13.86 -13.93 -18.51
N GLU A 194 14.10 -12.97 -19.38
CA GLU A 194 15.01 -13.14 -20.51
C GLU A 194 16.46 -13.31 -20.05
N GLU A 195 16.88 -12.52 -19.07
CA GLU A 195 18.20 -12.59 -18.44
C GLU A 195 18.41 -13.91 -17.70
N ILE A 196 17.36 -14.46 -17.08
CA ILE A 196 17.39 -15.75 -16.38
C ILE A 196 17.41 -16.91 -17.38
N ALA A 197 16.40 -16.97 -18.27
CA ALA A 197 16.16 -18.13 -19.09
C ALA A 197 17.10 -18.24 -20.29
N ARG A 198 17.37 -17.11 -20.96
CA ARG A 198 18.16 -17.08 -22.22
C ARG A 198 19.64 -16.81 -21.95
N TYR A 199 19.94 -15.78 -21.15
CA TYR A 199 21.32 -15.34 -20.94
C TYR A 199 21.99 -15.97 -19.72
N ARG A 200 21.24 -16.68 -18.87
CA ARG A 200 21.73 -17.27 -17.63
C ARG A 200 22.51 -16.28 -16.75
N ALA A 201 22.08 -15.01 -16.77
CA ALA A 201 22.67 -13.92 -15.98
C ALA A 201 22.36 -14.01 -14.48
N PHE A 202 21.48 -14.94 -14.08
CA PHE A 202 21.11 -15.26 -12.70
C PHE A 202 21.12 -16.78 -12.50
N PHE A 203 21.22 -17.24 -11.26
CA PHE A 203 21.13 -18.65 -10.84
C PHE A 203 22.08 -19.61 -11.61
N SER A 204 23.19 -19.09 -12.10
CA SER A 204 24.22 -19.84 -12.83
C SER A 204 25.59 -19.52 -12.27
N ARG A 205 26.62 -20.32 -12.61
CA ARG A 205 28.01 -20.04 -12.19
C ARG A 205 28.49 -18.66 -12.62
N ARG A 206 28.10 -18.19 -13.80
CA ARG A 206 28.44 -16.84 -14.32
C ARG A 206 27.57 -15.74 -13.69
N GLY A 207 26.32 -16.06 -13.34
CA GLY A 207 25.34 -15.11 -12.84
C GLY A 207 25.22 -15.10 -11.30
N ILE A 208 26.06 -15.86 -10.59
CA ILE A 208 25.96 -15.96 -9.11
C ILE A 208 26.13 -14.60 -8.43
N GLY A 209 27.00 -13.73 -8.97
CA GLY A 209 27.18 -12.37 -8.46
C GLY A 209 25.89 -11.55 -8.55
N ASN A 210 25.18 -11.59 -9.68
CA ASN A 210 23.90 -10.89 -9.83
C ASN A 210 22.83 -11.47 -8.90
N THR A 211 22.80 -12.79 -8.75
CA THR A 211 21.91 -13.46 -7.78
C THR A 211 22.20 -13.00 -6.36
N ALA A 212 23.48 -12.95 -5.97
CA ALA A 212 23.88 -12.44 -4.66
C ALA A 212 23.49 -10.96 -4.48
N CYS A 213 23.67 -10.11 -5.49
CA CYS A 213 23.26 -8.71 -5.47
C CYS A 213 21.76 -8.53 -5.18
N VAL A 214 20.92 -9.43 -5.71
CA VAL A 214 19.48 -9.38 -5.44
C VAL A 214 19.12 -10.01 -4.09
N MET A 215 19.70 -11.16 -3.75
CA MET A 215 19.29 -11.93 -2.56
C MET A 215 19.85 -11.39 -1.25
N ALA A 216 21.11 -10.89 -1.24
CA ALA A 216 21.78 -10.46 -0.02
C ALA A 216 21.01 -9.35 0.74
N PRO A 217 20.45 -8.30 0.09
CA PRO A 217 19.67 -7.30 0.79
C PRO A 217 18.45 -7.88 1.53
N PHE A 218 17.76 -8.88 0.94
CA PHE A 218 16.62 -9.53 1.61
C PHE A 218 17.04 -10.37 2.81
N VAL A 219 18.16 -11.09 2.68
CA VAL A 219 18.69 -11.87 3.80
C VAL A 219 19.10 -10.94 4.94
N LEU A 220 19.82 -9.87 4.63
CA LEU A 220 20.25 -8.88 5.63
C LEU A 220 19.07 -8.18 6.31
N ALA A 221 18.06 -7.74 5.53
CA ALA A 221 16.87 -7.14 6.08
C ALA A 221 16.06 -8.13 6.93
N GLY A 222 15.93 -9.38 6.49
CA GLY A 222 15.27 -10.44 7.24
C GLY A 222 15.96 -10.70 8.58
N VAL A 223 17.28 -10.86 8.57
CA VAL A 223 18.10 -11.04 9.80
C VAL A 223 17.96 -9.82 10.71
N ALA A 224 18.01 -8.60 10.17
CA ALA A 224 17.86 -7.39 10.97
C ALA A 224 16.47 -7.29 11.63
N VAL A 225 15.39 -7.63 10.91
CA VAL A 225 14.02 -7.66 11.46
C VAL A 225 13.90 -8.76 12.53
N MET A 226 14.44 -9.95 12.28
CA MET A 226 14.45 -11.04 13.26
C MET A 226 15.22 -10.66 14.53
N ALA A 227 16.41 -10.05 14.42
CA ALA A 227 17.17 -9.56 15.55
C ALA A 227 16.42 -8.47 16.32
N TYR A 228 15.77 -7.55 15.61
CA TYR A 228 14.95 -6.51 16.20
C TYR A 228 13.74 -7.09 16.97
N ASN A 229 13.09 -8.12 16.43
CA ASN A 229 11.99 -8.81 17.12
C ASN A 229 12.49 -9.56 18.35
N ALA A 230 13.59 -10.31 18.24
CA ALA A 230 14.19 -11.02 19.37
C ALA A 230 14.59 -10.07 20.50
N ALA A 231 15.13 -8.89 20.18
CA ALA A 231 15.48 -7.87 21.16
C ALA A 231 14.27 -7.25 21.88
N ARG A 232 13.10 -7.23 21.26
CA ARG A 232 11.85 -6.66 21.84
C ARG A 232 11.01 -7.69 22.58
N PHE A 233 10.81 -8.86 21.94
CA PHE A 233 9.83 -9.85 22.34
C PHE A 233 10.45 -11.21 22.71
N GLY A 234 11.77 -11.31 22.75
CA GLY A 234 12.46 -12.55 23.10
C GLY A 234 12.38 -13.64 22.02
N SER A 235 11.73 -13.38 20.88
CA SER A 235 11.60 -14.34 19.78
C SER A 235 11.79 -13.64 18.42
N PRO A 236 12.58 -14.21 17.49
CA PRO A 236 12.83 -13.60 16.19
C PRO A 236 11.59 -13.55 15.28
N LEU A 237 10.61 -14.42 15.50
CA LEU A 237 9.38 -14.51 14.69
C LEU A 237 8.18 -13.83 15.36
N ASP A 238 8.33 -13.26 16.54
CA ASP A 238 7.26 -12.53 17.22
C ASP A 238 7.30 -11.04 16.85
N PHE A 239 6.27 -10.56 16.19
CA PHE A 239 6.09 -9.18 15.77
C PHE A 239 5.33 -8.32 16.80
N GLY A 240 4.99 -8.88 17.95
CA GLY A 240 4.33 -8.17 19.04
C GLY A 240 2.82 -7.98 18.85
N ALA A 241 2.21 -8.60 17.83
CA ALA A 241 0.80 -8.40 17.54
C ALA A 241 -0.12 -8.86 18.68
N THR A 242 0.23 -9.95 19.36
CA THR A 242 -0.54 -10.51 20.49
C THR A 242 -0.47 -9.66 21.75
N TYR A 243 0.50 -8.78 21.86
CA TYR A 243 0.69 -7.87 23.01
C TYR A 243 0.12 -6.48 22.77
N ASN A 244 -0.55 -6.28 21.64
CA ASN A 244 -1.02 -4.96 21.22
C ASN A 244 -2.24 -4.51 22.01
N LEU A 245 -2.15 -3.35 22.64
CA LEU A 245 -3.23 -2.71 23.42
C LEU A 245 -4.19 -1.97 22.48
N THR A 246 -5.06 -2.72 21.81
CA THR A 246 -6.07 -2.19 20.90
C THR A 246 -7.49 -2.55 21.40
N SER A 247 -8.51 -2.03 20.73
CA SER A 247 -9.91 -2.36 21.04
C SER A 247 -10.30 -3.80 20.64
N ASN A 248 -9.48 -4.47 19.84
CA ASN A 248 -9.75 -5.82 19.35
C ASN A 248 -8.86 -6.85 20.05
N ASP A 249 -9.42 -8.00 20.42
CA ASP A 249 -8.64 -9.10 20.97
C ASP A 249 -7.74 -9.74 19.92
N MET A 250 -6.47 -9.32 19.89
CA MET A 250 -5.47 -9.80 18.93
C MET A 250 -5.07 -11.26 19.14
N THR A 251 -5.35 -11.84 20.32
CA THR A 251 -5.06 -13.23 20.60
C THR A 251 -6.03 -14.19 19.91
N LYS A 252 -7.22 -13.70 19.54
CA LYS A 252 -8.27 -14.45 18.84
C LYS A 252 -8.27 -14.29 17.32
N ARG A 253 -7.22 -13.70 16.73
CA ARG A 253 -7.08 -13.51 15.28
C ARG A 253 -6.65 -14.77 14.55
N GLY A 254 -7.32 -15.89 14.75
CA GLY A 254 -7.11 -17.09 13.94
C GLY A 254 -7.50 -16.87 12.48
N PHE A 255 -7.01 -17.77 11.61
CA PHE A 255 -7.45 -17.83 10.21
C PHE A 255 -8.89 -18.31 10.14
N GLU A 256 -9.77 -17.54 9.48
CA GLU A 256 -11.20 -17.85 9.38
C GLU A 256 -11.68 -17.66 7.93
N LEU A 257 -12.00 -18.77 7.26
CA LEU A 257 -12.44 -18.74 5.86
C LEU A 257 -13.72 -17.93 5.64
N ALA A 258 -14.62 -17.89 6.63
CA ALA A 258 -15.88 -17.17 6.55
C ALA A 258 -15.72 -15.65 6.39
N ARG A 259 -14.53 -15.10 6.67
CA ARG A 259 -14.22 -13.66 6.49
C ARG A 259 -14.05 -13.25 5.03
N PHE A 260 -13.62 -14.18 4.17
CA PHE A 260 -13.29 -13.84 2.78
C PHE A 260 -14.48 -13.32 1.95
N PRO A 261 -15.67 -13.93 1.95
CA PRO A 261 -16.75 -13.46 1.10
C PRO A 261 -17.11 -11.98 1.34
N LEU A 262 -17.30 -11.61 2.61
CA LEU A 262 -17.60 -10.22 2.97
C LEU A 262 -16.41 -9.29 2.68
N GLY A 263 -15.19 -9.71 3.01
CA GLY A 263 -13.99 -8.90 2.79
C GLY A 263 -13.73 -8.65 1.31
N ILE A 264 -13.82 -9.67 0.46
CA ILE A 264 -13.65 -9.56 -1.00
C ILE A 264 -14.74 -8.64 -1.58
N PHE A 265 -16.01 -8.85 -1.18
CA PHE A 265 -17.10 -7.99 -1.63
C PHE A 265 -16.84 -6.53 -1.23
N SER A 266 -16.52 -6.28 0.04
CA SER A 266 -16.32 -4.92 0.56
C SER A 266 -15.14 -4.21 -0.09
N TYR A 267 -14.00 -4.90 -0.24
CA TYR A 267 -12.82 -4.29 -0.84
C TYR A 267 -12.89 -4.10 -2.35
N LEU A 268 -13.57 -4.98 -3.08
CA LEU A 268 -13.58 -4.92 -4.55
C LEU A 268 -14.88 -4.41 -5.14
N PHE A 269 -16.03 -4.86 -4.63
CA PHE A 269 -17.31 -4.74 -5.33
C PHE A 269 -18.38 -3.93 -4.58
N GLN A 270 -18.10 -3.49 -3.36
CA GLN A 270 -19.04 -2.67 -2.59
C GLN A 270 -19.47 -1.46 -3.41
N PRO A 271 -20.77 -1.30 -3.73
CA PRO A 271 -21.23 -0.13 -4.45
C PRO A 271 -21.01 1.17 -3.67
N LEU A 272 -20.93 2.29 -4.38
CA LEU A 272 -20.95 3.61 -3.76
C LEU A 272 -22.33 3.83 -3.13
N SER A 273 -22.37 4.37 -1.91
CA SER A 273 -23.60 4.77 -1.26
C SER A 273 -23.89 6.23 -1.60
N LEU A 274 -24.85 6.46 -2.49
CA LEU A 274 -25.22 7.79 -2.97
C LEU A 274 -26.36 8.37 -2.14
N THR A 275 -26.33 9.69 -1.91
CA THR A 275 -27.37 10.43 -1.20
C THR A 275 -27.79 11.65 -2.00
N GLY A 276 -29.03 12.14 -1.78
CA GLY A 276 -29.52 13.38 -2.39
C GLY A 276 -29.01 14.65 -1.72
N LYS A 277 -28.15 14.56 -0.69
CA LYS A 277 -27.61 15.70 0.05
C LYS A 277 -26.09 15.72 -0.09
N PHE A 278 -25.49 16.92 -0.09
CA PHE A 278 -24.04 17.07 -0.06
C PHE A 278 -23.43 16.29 1.12
N PRO A 279 -22.35 15.53 0.90
CA PRO A 279 -21.50 15.47 -0.28
C PRO A 279 -21.94 14.44 -1.36
N PHE A 280 -23.20 14.07 -1.48
CA PHE A 280 -23.82 13.16 -2.45
C PHE A 280 -23.35 11.70 -2.34
N MET A 281 -22.36 11.44 -1.53
CA MET A 281 -21.89 10.11 -1.15
C MET A 281 -21.77 10.03 0.37
N THR A 282 -21.98 8.84 0.91
CA THR A 282 -21.84 8.57 2.34
C THR A 282 -21.06 7.28 2.55
N THR A 283 -20.63 7.07 3.79
CA THR A 283 -19.99 5.81 4.19
C THR A 283 -20.98 4.66 4.09
N VAL A 284 -20.47 3.51 3.66
CA VAL A 284 -21.23 2.27 3.69
C VAL A 284 -21.03 1.62 5.06
N PRO A 285 -22.11 1.36 5.83
CA PRO A 285 -21.97 0.66 7.08
C PRO A 285 -21.48 -0.77 6.80
N VAL A 286 -20.30 -1.08 7.30
CA VAL A 286 -19.79 -2.44 7.36
C VAL A 286 -20.15 -3.01 8.72
N THR A 287 -20.57 -4.27 8.77
CA THR A 287 -20.92 -4.94 10.02
C THR A 287 -19.78 -4.80 11.01
N SER A 288 -20.02 -4.15 12.14
CA SER A 288 -19.01 -3.85 13.15
C SER A 288 -18.44 -5.10 13.82
N ASN A 289 -19.14 -6.23 13.71
CA ASN A 289 -18.70 -7.49 14.31
C ASN A 289 -19.08 -8.65 13.38
N TYR A 290 -18.11 -9.17 12.64
CA TYR A 290 -18.27 -10.31 11.75
C TYR A 290 -17.17 -11.32 12.01
N GLN A 291 -17.53 -12.53 12.44
CA GLN A 291 -16.58 -13.61 12.76
C GLN A 291 -15.44 -13.17 13.69
N GLY A 292 -15.78 -12.43 14.76
CA GLY A 292 -14.80 -11.89 15.69
C GLY A 292 -14.02 -10.67 15.20
N TYR A 293 -14.39 -10.12 14.04
CA TYR A 293 -13.81 -8.89 13.50
C TYR A 293 -14.63 -7.66 13.87
N THR A 294 -13.95 -6.64 14.35
CA THR A 294 -14.52 -5.30 14.46
C THR A 294 -14.01 -4.48 13.27
N SER A 295 -14.89 -4.06 12.39
CA SER A 295 -14.53 -3.04 11.41
C SER A 295 -14.38 -1.71 12.11
N SER A 296 -13.21 -1.10 11.99
CA SER A 296 -12.90 0.14 12.68
C SER A 296 -13.01 1.38 11.80
N GLU A 297 -13.09 1.20 10.50
CA GLU A 297 -13.22 2.29 9.52
C GLU A 297 -14.35 2.00 8.55
N PRO A 298 -15.29 2.94 8.38
CA PRO A 298 -16.34 2.80 7.38
C PRO A 298 -15.73 2.83 5.98
N MET A 299 -16.28 2.01 5.08
CA MET A 299 -15.94 1.99 3.67
C MET A 299 -16.75 3.05 2.92
N PHE A 300 -16.16 3.63 1.89
CA PHE A 300 -16.86 4.56 0.98
C PHE A 300 -17.42 3.84 -0.24
N GLY A 301 -16.88 2.69 -0.56
CA GLY A 301 -17.16 1.81 -1.67
C GLY A 301 -15.98 0.89 -1.91
N GLY A 302 -16.12 -0.08 -2.79
CA GLY A 302 -15.06 -1.00 -3.20
C GLY A 302 -14.15 -0.40 -4.26
N PHE A 303 -12.99 -0.99 -4.46
CA PHE A 303 -11.97 -0.51 -5.39
C PHE A 303 -12.51 -0.33 -6.82
N TYR A 304 -13.25 -1.30 -7.34
CA TYR A 304 -13.79 -1.18 -8.70
C TYR A 304 -14.95 -0.20 -8.83
N ALA A 305 -15.60 0.18 -7.74
CA ALA A 305 -16.59 1.26 -7.75
C ALA A 305 -15.91 2.65 -7.88
N PHE A 306 -14.73 2.82 -7.26
CA PHE A 306 -13.93 4.04 -7.38
C PHE A 306 -13.01 4.06 -8.60
N CYS A 307 -12.63 2.90 -9.11
CA CYS A 307 -11.66 2.77 -10.19
C CYS A 307 -12.07 1.67 -11.18
N THR A 308 -13.22 1.87 -11.86
CA THR A 308 -13.76 0.92 -12.84
C THR A 308 -12.77 0.61 -13.97
N ILE A 309 -11.94 1.57 -14.35
CA ILE A 309 -10.92 1.40 -15.38
C ILE A 309 -9.90 0.29 -15.03
N ALA A 310 -9.73 -0.02 -13.75
CA ALA A 310 -8.85 -1.11 -13.30
C ALA A 310 -9.32 -2.50 -13.76
N LEU A 311 -10.61 -2.66 -14.10
CA LEU A 311 -11.14 -3.91 -14.68
C LEU A 311 -10.45 -4.29 -15.99
N VAL A 312 -9.88 -3.32 -16.71
CA VAL A 312 -9.13 -3.57 -17.95
C VAL A 312 -7.91 -4.48 -17.72
N ALA A 313 -7.39 -4.56 -16.49
CA ALA A 313 -6.32 -5.49 -16.12
C ALA A 313 -6.65 -6.95 -16.44
N PHE A 314 -7.92 -7.35 -16.32
CA PHE A 314 -8.36 -8.71 -16.64
C PHE A 314 -8.20 -9.11 -18.11
N ALA A 315 -7.89 -8.15 -19.00
CA ALA A 315 -7.49 -8.48 -20.36
C ALA A 315 -6.31 -9.47 -20.40
N PHE A 316 -5.36 -9.37 -19.47
CA PHE A 316 -4.23 -10.29 -19.36
C PHE A 316 -4.62 -11.73 -19.01
N CYS A 317 -5.78 -11.97 -18.40
CA CYS A 317 -6.31 -13.31 -18.16
C CYS A 317 -6.80 -13.98 -19.44
N SER A 318 -7.15 -13.20 -20.48
CA SER A 318 -7.65 -13.74 -21.74
C SER A 318 -6.51 -14.14 -22.67
N ARG A 319 -6.57 -15.36 -23.23
CA ARG A 319 -5.63 -15.81 -24.27
C ARG A 319 -5.75 -15.01 -25.57
N ARG A 320 -6.90 -14.38 -25.83
CA ARG A 320 -7.14 -13.53 -27.01
C ARG A 320 -6.36 -12.22 -26.94
N PHE A 321 -6.05 -11.74 -25.73
CA PHE A 321 -5.22 -10.55 -25.55
C PHE A 321 -3.75 -10.91 -25.75
N LYS A 322 -3.25 -10.69 -26.97
CA LYS A 322 -1.86 -11.00 -27.33
C LYS A 322 -0.91 -10.03 -26.60
N ALA A 323 -0.12 -10.52 -25.66
CA ALA A 323 0.91 -9.80 -24.94
C ALA A 323 2.20 -10.64 -24.92
N PRO A 324 3.39 -10.03 -24.95
CA PRO A 324 4.65 -10.72 -24.70
C PRO A 324 4.60 -11.49 -23.38
N GLY A 325 5.24 -12.65 -23.31
CA GLY A 325 5.18 -13.53 -22.13
C GLY A 325 5.66 -12.83 -20.84
N SER A 326 6.72 -12.05 -20.92
CA SER A 326 7.25 -11.25 -19.80
C SER A 326 6.26 -10.19 -19.33
N VAL A 327 5.61 -9.48 -20.25
CA VAL A 327 4.57 -8.47 -19.92
C VAL A 327 3.37 -9.12 -19.26
N ARG A 328 2.87 -10.22 -19.85
CA ARG A 328 1.75 -10.98 -19.29
C ARG A 328 2.09 -11.53 -17.91
N GLY A 329 3.27 -12.15 -17.76
CA GLY A 329 3.74 -12.68 -16.49
C GLY A 329 3.87 -11.60 -15.43
N PHE A 330 4.40 -10.43 -15.80
CA PHE A 330 4.51 -9.28 -14.89
C PHE A 330 3.13 -8.77 -14.47
N ALA A 331 2.21 -8.58 -15.41
CA ALA A 331 0.86 -8.10 -15.12
C ALA A 331 0.05 -9.07 -14.25
N LEU A 332 0.08 -10.38 -14.59
CA LEU A 332 -0.63 -11.40 -13.81
C LEU A 332 -0.05 -11.56 -12.41
N LEU A 333 1.28 -11.47 -12.25
CA LEU A 333 1.92 -11.54 -10.95
C LEU A 333 1.61 -10.30 -10.10
N LEU A 334 1.59 -9.09 -10.69
CA LEU A 334 1.11 -7.88 -10.00
C LEU A 334 -0.31 -8.08 -9.48
N MET A 335 -1.24 -8.53 -10.32
CA MET A 335 -2.62 -8.82 -9.89
C MET A 335 -2.64 -9.87 -8.77
N GLY A 336 -1.86 -10.95 -8.90
CA GLY A 336 -1.73 -11.99 -7.89
C GLY A 336 -1.23 -11.44 -6.55
N ILE A 337 -0.21 -10.58 -6.56
CA ILE A 337 0.28 -9.89 -5.37
C ILE A 337 -0.83 -9.01 -4.77
N GLY A 338 -1.51 -8.19 -5.58
CA GLY A 338 -2.60 -7.33 -5.13
C GLY A 338 -3.72 -8.12 -4.44
N PHE A 339 -4.17 -9.22 -5.05
CA PHE A 339 -5.17 -10.10 -4.41
C PHE A 339 -4.64 -10.76 -3.14
N THR A 340 -3.38 -11.19 -3.11
CA THR A 340 -2.77 -11.79 -1.90
C THR A 340 -2.70 -10.78 -0.76
N LEU A 341 -2.29 -9.53 -1.03
CA LEU A 341 -2.27 -8.47 -0.03
C LEU A 341 -3.67 -8.19 0.52
N MET A 342 -4.68 -8.07 -0.37
CA MET A 342 -6.07 -7.90 0.04
C MET A 342 -6.57 -9.05 0.92
N LEU A 343 -6.30 -10.31 0.54
CA LEU A 343 -6.70 -11.48 1.33
C LEU A 343 -5.98 -11.53 2.69
N PHE A 344 -4.72 -11.12 2.72
CA PHE A 344 -3.98 -10.98 3.97
C PHE A 344 -4.59 -9.91 4.87
N ASP A 345 -4.94 -8.73 4.33
CA ASP A 345 -5.56 -7.65 5.10
C ASP A 345 -6.93 -8.06 5.67
N ILE A 346 -7.74 -8.79 4.89
CA ILE A 346 -9.01 -9.36 5.37
C ILE A 346 -8.79 -10.23 6.60
N GLN A 347 -7.75 -11.04 6.64
CA GLN A 347 -7.47 -11.94 7.77
C GLN A 347 -6.79 -11.24 8.95
N ALA A 348 -5.80 -10.39 8.67
CA ALA A 348 -4.94 -9.82 9.70
C ALA A 348 -5.52 -8.55 10.35
N SER A 349 -6.27 -7.75 9.60
CA SER A 349 -6.59 -6.38 10.01
C SER A 349 -8.08 -6.00 9.90
N GLY A 350 -8.89 -6.85 9.27
CA GLY A 350 -10.30 -6.60 9.02
C GLY A 350 -10.54 -5.68 7.82
N ILE A 351 -11.73 -5.09 7.75
CA ILE A 351 -12.16 -4.25 6.63
C ILE A 351 -12.00 -2.79 7.02
N THR A 352 -11.03 -2.10 6.39
CA THR A 352 -10.77 -0.67 6.60
C THR A 352 -10.44 0.02 5.28
N ALA A 353 -10.93 1.26 5.10
CA ALA A 353 -10.75 1.98 3.85
C ALA A 353 -9.27 2.21 3.48
N ARG A 354 -8.40 2.47 4.47
CA ARG A 354 -6.97 2.72 4.23
C ARG A 354 -6.23 1.54 3.61
N TYR A 355 -6.68 0.29 3.86
CA TYR A 355 -6.01 -0.89 3.33
C TYR A 355 -6.28 -1.12 1.84
N MET A 356 -7.24 -0.39 1.24
CA MET A 356 -7.34 -0.37 -0.22
C MET A 356 -6.04 0.16 -0.87
N ALA A 357 -5.29 1.02 -0.19
CA ALA A 357 -4.01 1.50 -0.70
C ALA A 357 -2.94 0.39 -0.81
N ASP A 358 -3.03 -0.69 -0.01
CA ASP A 358 -2.06 -1.78 -0.05
C ASP A 358 -2.09 -2.56 -1.37
N PHE A 359 -3.27 -2.70 -1.98
CA PHE A 359 -3.44 -3.52 -3.18
C PHE A 359 -3.84 -2.75 -4.45
N SER A 360 -4.35 -1.53 -4.33
CA SER A 360 -4.86 -0.75 -5.47
C SER A 360 -3.81 -0.53 -6.56
N PHE A 361 -2.58 -0.20 -6.17
CA PHE A 361 -1.47 -0.03 -7.12
C PHE A 361 -1.24 -1.29 -7.95
N PHE A 362 -1.29 -2.46 -7.34
CA PHE A 362 -1.02 -3.75 -7.99
C PHE A 362 -2.15 -4.19 -8.92
N LEU A 363 -3.37 -3.70 -8.71
CA LEU A 363 -4.50 -3.97 -9.59
C LEU A 363 -4.63 -2.93 -10.71
N LEU A 364 -4.22 -1.69 -10.47
CA LEU A 364 -4.34 -0.61 -11.44
C LEU A 364 -3.18 -0.59 -12.45
N LEU A 365 -1.94 -0.83 -12.01
CA LEU A 365 -0.78 -0.81 -12.92
C LEU A 365 -0.94 -1.78 -14.11
N PRO A 366 -1.40 -3.05 -13.93
CA PRO A 366 -1.72 -3.92 -15.06
C PRO A 366 -2.76 -3.33 -16.01
N ALA A 367 -3.80 -2.64 -15.49
CA ALA A 367 -4.79 -2.00 -16.35
C ALA A 367 -4.16 -0.92 -17.22
N VAL A 368 -3.27 -0.09 -16.66
CA VAL A 368 -2.52 0.92 -17.41
C VAL A 368 -1.67 0.29 -18.51
N LEU A 369 -0.97 -0.81 -18.22
CA LEU A 369 -0.19 -1.55 -19.24
C LEU A 369 -1.09 -2.07 -20.37
N ALA A 370 -2.27 -2.58 -20.03
CA ALA A 370 -3.25 -3.05 -21.01
C ALA A 370 -3.78 -1.88 -21.87
N LEU A 371 -4.06 -0.72 -21.28
CA LEU A 371 -4.50 0.49 -22.00
C LEU A 371 -3.45 0.94 -23.03
N PHE A 372 -2.17 0.98 -22.66
CA PHE A 372 -1.09 1.31 -23.60
C PHE A 372 -1.03 0.33 -24.77
N MET A 373 -1.25 -0.97 -24.51
CA MET A 373 -1.31 -1.99 -25.56
C MET A 373 -2.58 -1.90 -26.40
N PHE A 374 -3.72 -1.49 -25.84
CA PHE A 374 -4.94 -1.27 -26.61
C PHE A 374 -4.84 -0.05 -27.52
N GLU A 375 -4.23 1.04 -27.04
CA GLU A 375 -3.96 2.22 -27.88
C GLU A 375 -3.17 1.85 -29.15
N GLN A 376 -2.10 1.08 -29.01
CA GLN A 376 -1.31 0.63 -30.16
C GLN A 376 -2.12 -0.20 -31.17
N ARG A 377 -3.16 -0.91 -30.70
CA ARG A 377 -4.05 -1.71 -31.58
C ARG A 377 -5.16 -0.90 -32.19
N ALA A 378 -5.60 0.15 -31.51
CA ALA A 378 -6.63 1.04 -32.04
C ALA A 378 -6.15 1.80 -33.28
N GLY A 379 -4.82 1.96 -33.42
CA GLY A 379 -4.20 2.62 -34.58
C GLY A 379 -4.58 4.09 -34.70
N THR A 380 -5.05 4.49 -35.87
CA THR A 380 -5.51 5.86 -36.17
C THR A 380 -6.97 5.83 -36.66
N GLY A 381 -7.65 6.98 -36.60
CA GLY A 381 -9.01 7.14 -37.09
C GLY A 381 -10.08 7.07 -36.00
N SER A 382 -11.32 6.74 -36.39
CA SER A 382 -12.48 6.77 -35.49
C SER A 382 -12.38 5.82 -34.31
N ALA A 383 -11.78 4.65 -34.50
CA ALA A 383 -11.58 3.67 -33.43
C ALA A 383 -10.62 4.20 -32.34
N ALA A 384 -9.51 4.83 -32.75
CA ALA A 384 -8.57 5.45 -31.83
C ALA A 384 -9.23 6.64 -31.09
N TRP A 385 -9.97 7.48 -31.80
CA TRP A 385 -10.69 8.58 -31.19
C TRP A 385 -11.71 8.09 -30.14
N ALA A 386 -12.53 7.09 -30.50
CA ALA A 386 -13.49 6.50 -29.58
C ALA A 386 -12.79 5.87 -28.35
N PHE A 387 -11.67 5.18 -28.55
CA PHE A 387 -10.86 4.64 -27.46
C PHE A 387 -10.40 5.74 -26.50
N HIS A 388 -9.77 6.80 -27.02
CA HIS A 388 -9.30 7.91 -26.19
C HIS A 388 -10.44 8.62 -25.45
N LEU A 389 -11.58 8.82 -26.11
CA LEU A 389 -12.75 9.44 -25.47
C LEU A 389 -13.26 8.59 -24.29
N VAL A 390 -13.48 7.28 -24.53
CA VAL A 390 -13.99 6.36 -23.50
C VAL A 390 -13.01 6.26 -22.33
N VAL A 391 -11.72 6.08 -22.62
CA VAL A 391 -10.69 5.97 -21.57
C VAL A 391 -10.56 7.26 -20.79
N SER A 392 -10.59 8.42 -21.47
CA SER A 392 -10.50 9.73 -20.79
C SER A 392 -11.71 9.97 -19.88
N LEU A 393 -12.94 9.70 -20.35
CA LEU A 393 -14.13 9.84 -19.52
C LEU A 393 -14.11 8.90 -18.32
N ALA A 394 -13.76 7.64 -18.51
CA ALA A 394 -13.63 6.67 -17.42
C ALA A 394 -12.56 7.09 -16.40
N ALA A 395 -11.42 7.57 -16.87
CA ALA A 395 -10.33 8.03 -16.00
C ALA A 395 -10.71 9.30 -15.22
N LEU A 396 -11.35 10.27 -15.87
CA LEU A 396 -11.84 11.48 -15.19
C LEU A 396 -12.89 11.14 -14.14
N LEU A 397 -13.77 10.18 -14.41
CA LEU A 397 -14.73 9.69 -13.43
C LEU A 397 -14.01 9.07 -12.23
N CYS A 398 -13.06 8.17 -12.46
CA CYS A 398 -12.28 7.54 -11.39
C CYS A 398 -11.54 8.59 -10.54
N LEU A 399 -10.84 9.53 -11.17
CA LEU A 399 -10.13 10.62 -10.48
C LEU A 399 -11.10 11.52 -9.71
N GLY A 400 -12.23 11.88 -10.33
CA GLY A 400 -13.26 12.70 -9.72
C GLY A 400 -13.86 12.05 -8.47
N LEU A 401 -14.21 10.75 -8.54
CA LEU A 401 -14.73 10.00 -7.38
C LEU A 401 -13.72 9.93 -6.23
N ASN A 402 -12.44 9.63 -6.55
CA ASN A 402 -11.40 9.58 -5.52
C ASN A 402 -11.14 10.96 -4.90
N ALA A 403 -11.06 12.03 -5.69
CA ALA A 403 -10.92 13.39 -5.18
C ALA A 403 -12.15 13.81 -4.35
N TRP A 404 -13.35 13.45 -4.80
CA TRP A 404 -14.60 13.77 -4.11
C TRP A 404 -14.73 13.07 -2.75
N SER A 405 -14.08 11.92 -2.58
CA SER A 405 -14.12 11.16 -1.33
C SER A 405 -13.62 11.94 -0.11
N ILE A 406 -12.82 13.01 -0.29
CA ILE A 406 -12.34 13.88 0.80
C ILE A 406 -13.48 14.64 1.52
N PHE A 407 -14.63 14.81 0.86
CA PHE A 407 -15.80 15.46 1.46
C PHE A 407 -16.67 14.50 2.28
N ILE A 408 -16.43 13.19 2.21
CA ILE A 408 -17.25 12.21 2.92
C ILE A 408 -16.80 12.15 4.38
N ASP A 409 -17.75 12.21 5.30
CA ASP A 409 -17.48 12.04 6.73
C ASP A 409 -16.94 10.63 7.01
N GLY A 410 -15.74 10.55 7.56
CA GLY A 410 -15.04 9.31 7.92
C GLY A 410 -14.72 9.24 9.41
N ARG A 411 -13.90 8.26 9.80
CA ARG A 411 -13.54 8.04 11.21
C ARG A 411 -12.68 9.16 11.83
N TYR A 412 -11.83 9.83 11.05
CA TYR A 412 -10.73 10.66 11.56
C TYR A 412 -10.86 12.14 11.21
N GLY A 413 -11.99 12.71 11.41
CA GLY A 413 -12.19 14.13 11.18
C GLY A 413 -12.26 14.47 9.68
N PRO A 414 -13.44 14.74 9.23
CA PRO A 414 -13.67 15.09 7.84
C PRO A 414 -13.03 16.45 7.52
N LEU A 415 -12.88 16.74 6.23
CA LEU A 415 -12.50 18.06 5.72
C LEU A 415 -13.31 19.19 6.39
N LYS A 416 -14.56 18.89 6.76
CA LYS A 416 -15.46 19.74 7.51
C LYS A 416 -14.89 20.25 8.84
N GLU A 417 -14.13 19.40 9.56
CA GLU A 417 -13.51 19.78 10.85
C GLU A 417 -12.16 20.45 10.65
N ALA A 418 -11.35 19.93 9.70
CA ALA A 418 -10.01 20.45 9.46
C ALA A 418 -10.02 21.78 8.66
N PHE A 419 -10.90 21.92 7.68
CA PHE A 419 -11.00 23.08 6.79
C PHE A 419 -12.47 23.45 6.53
N PRO A 420 -13.22 23.93 7.55
CA PRO A 420 -14.64 24.19 7.45
C PRO A 420 -14.99 25.21 6.35
N SER A 421 -14.14 26.21 6.10
CA SER A 421 -14.34 27.20 5.06
C SER A 421 -14.39 26.56 3.65
N ILE A 422 -13.52 25.59 3.37
CA ILE A 422 -13.50 24.88 2.09
C ILE A 422 -14.76 24.00 1.99
N TYR A 423 -15.04 23.21 3.04
CA TYR A 423 -16.19 22.30 3.06
C TYR A 423 -17.51 23.05 2.84
N TYR A 424 -17.77 24.08 3.64
CA TYR A 424 -19.00 24.85 3.55
C TYR A 424 -19.08 25.76 2.32
N GLY A 425 -17.95 26.25 1.82
CA GLY A 425 -17.88 26.99 0.57
C GLY A 425 -18.31 26.14 -0.62
N VAL A 426 -17.79 24.91 -0.74
CA VAL A 426 -18.20 23.98 -1.79
C VAL A 426 -19.66 23.55 -1.60
N LYS A 427 -20.08 23.25 -0.37
CA LYS A 427 -21.47 22.95 -0.05
C LYS A 427 -22.41 24.06 -0.52
N GLN A 428 -22.09 25.32 -0.23
CA GLN A 428 -22.89 26.48 -0.63
C GLN A 428 -22.90 26.65 -2.15
N ALA A 429 -21.74 26.52 -2.81
CA ALA A 429 -21.65 26.64 -4.26
C ALA A 429 -22.51 25.60 -5.01
N LEU A 430 -22.74 24.43 -4.40
CA LEU A 430 -23.52 23.34 -4.97
C LEU A 430 -24.96 23.28 -4.41
N SER A 431 -25.39 24.25 -3.63
CA SER A 431 -26.71 24.25 -2.95
C SER A 431 -27.91 24.23 -3.93
N PHE A 432 -27.69 24.58 -5.19
CA PHE A 432 -28.70 24.52 -6.24
C PHE A 432 -29.04 23.08 -6.68
N LEU A 433 -28.30 22.07 -6.22
CA LEU A 433 -28.52 20.66 -6.57
C LEU A 433 -29.44 19.91 -5.59
N TRP A 434 -29.87 20.54 -4.48
CA TRP A 434 -30.77 19.91 -3.50
C TRP A 434 -31.75 20.94 -2.90
#